data_af3754959f243951052466168fd6d2e3
#
_entry.id   af3754959f243951052466168fd6d2e3
#
_cell.length_a   1.000
_cell.length_b   1.000
_cell.length_c   1.000
_cell.angle_alpha   90.00
_cell.angle_beta   90.00
_cell.angle_gamma   90.00
#
_symmetry.space_group_name_H-M   'P 1'
#
loop_
_entity.id
_entity.type
_entity.pdbx_description
1 polymer ?
#
loop_
_entity_poly.entity_id
_entity_poly.type
_entity_poly.pdbx_seq_one_letter_code
_entity_poly.pdbx_strand_id
1 'polypeptide(L)'
;LDSDVEMKDSGIEWLGEIPEYWGKIPLKYIASNDENSFVDGPFGSNLKSEEYQDDGIPLIQLNNIANGEHIIRNTKFISEEKAEELSRHNIESGDIVIAKMADPVARAAEVSKEYSKYVIVADCIKLDPDTNICNIQYLVYTINSPYVRYQAEAVASGSTRLRINLGKMKNIFVYLPPLEEQKEIADYLDQETNRIDNLIEKTKEQIANLKEYKQALISNAVTGKIKIIDN
;
A
#
# COMPACT_ATOMS: atom_id res chain seq x y z
N LEU A 1 -22.30 -1.14 9.48
CA LEU A 1 -22.77 0.12 10.06
C LEU A 1 -24.23 -0.06 10.44
N ASP A 2 -24.56 0.34 11.65
CA ASP A 2 -25.93 0.35 12.13
C ASP A 2 -26.74 1.37 11.29
N SER A 3 -27.96 1.03 10.87
CA SER A 3 -28.79 1.88 9.99
C SER A 3 -29.24 3.20 10.65
N ASP A 4 -29.06 3.33 11.97
CA ASP A 4 -29.53 4.44 12.77
C ASP A 4 -28.42 5.43 13.18
N VAL A 5 -27.25 5.37 12.51
CA VAL A 5 -26.12 6.27 12.78
C VAL A 5 -26.39 7.65 12.19
N GLU A 6 -26.23 8.68 13.01
CA GLU A 6 -26.27 10.06 12.54
C GLU A 6 -25.09 10.33 11.60
N MET A 7 -25.39 10.92 10.43
CA MET A 7 -24.42 11.22 9.39
C MET A 7 -24.15 12.72 9.30
N LYS A 8 -22.93 13.08 8.92
CA LYS A 8 -22.54 14.47 8.61
C LYS A 8 -21.92 14.55 7.22
N ASP A 9 -22.06 15.71 6.58
CA ASP A 9 -21.36 15.99 5.34
C ASP A 9 -19.83 15.94 5.57
N SER A 10 -19.13 15.15 4.76
CA SER A 10 -17.66 15.07 4.78
C SER A 10 -16.98 16.37 4.34
N GLY A 11 -17.70 17.26 3.66
CA GLY A 11 -17.19 18.43 2.98
C GLY A 11 -16.50 18.10 1.64
N ILE A 12 -16.70 16.90 1.11
CA ILE A 12 -16.12 16.42 -0.14
C ILE A 12 -17.25 15.81 -0.97
N GLU A 13 -17.59 16.46 -2.08
CA GLU A 13 -18.75 16.13 -2.91
C GLU A 13 -18.84 14.65 -3.30
N TRP A 14 -17.75 14.06 -3.74
CA TRP A 14 -17.73 12.65 -4.17
C TRP A 14 -17.67 11.63 -3.01
N LEU A 15 -17.30 12.05 -1.80
CA LEU A 15 -17.29 11.21 -0.60
C LEU A 15 -18.66 11.18 0.09
N GLY A 16 -19.42 12.27 -0.03
CA GLY A 16 -20.75 12.39 0.56
C GLY A 16 -20.74 12.47 2.08
N GLU A 17 -21.66 11.76 2.71
CA GLU A 17 -21.82 11.74 4.16
C GLU A 17 -20.97 10.66 4.84
N ILE A 18 -20.56 10.94 6.07
CA ILE A 18 -19.80 10.03 6.95
C ILE A 18 -20.46 10.02 8.33
N PRO A 19 -20.25 8.99 9.16
CA PRO A 19 -20.74 8.98 10.54
C PRO A 19 -20.29 10.21 11.32
N GLU A 20 -21.20 10.86 12.02
CA GLU A 20 -20.93 12.12 12.72
C GLU A 20 -19.82 11.98 13.78
N TYR A 21 -19.77 10.84 14.47
CA TYR A 21 -18.80 10.55 15.52
C TYR A 21 -17.38 10.20 14.98
N TRP A 22 -17.21 10.00 13.68
CA TRP A 22 -15.88 9.74 13.15
C TRP A 22 -14.97 10.98 13.27
N GLY A 23 -13.83 10.79 13.97
CA GLY A 23 -12.81 11.82 14.09
C GLY A 23 -12.09 12.05 12.77
N LYS A 24 -11.79 13.33 12.45
CA LYS A 24 -10.94 13.71 11.32
C LYS A 24 -9.63 14.23 11.88
N ILE A 25 -8.53 13.50 11.70
CA ILE A 25 -7.23 13.84 12.29
C ILE A 25 -6.10 13.76 11.26
N PRO A 26 -5.05 14.60 11.38
CA PRO A 26 -3.84 14.44 10.59
C PRO A 26 -3.08 13.17 10.95
N LEU A 27 -2.44 12.52 9.97
CA LEU A 27 -1.66 11.29 10.15
C LEU A 27 -0.60 11.39 11.26
N LYS A 28 -0.02 12.56 11.49
CA LYS A 28 0.97 12.77 12.55
C LYS A 28 0.48 12.44 13.96
N TYR A 29 -0.84 12.47 14.19
CA TYR A 29 -1.42 12.13 15.49
C TYR A 29 -1.78 10.64 15.63
N ILE A 30 -1.55 9.87 14.58
CA ILE A 30 -1.68 8.41 14.60
C ILE A 30 -0.34 7.74 14.90
N ALA A 31 0.76 8.42 14.65
CA ALA A 31 2.09 7.90 14.96
C ALA A 31 2.27 7.68 16.46
N SER A 32 3.00 6.64 16.83
CA SER A 32 3.38 6.37 18.22
C SER A 32 4.19 7.53 18.81
N ASN A 33 4.37 7.54 20.13
CA ASN A 33 5.11 8.60 20.80
C ASN A 33 6.64 8.47 20.66
N ASP A 34 7.12 7.49 19.91
CA ASP A 34 8.55 7.31 19.68
C ASP A 34 9.10 8.41 18.77
N GLU A 35 10.32 8.90 19.09
CA GLU A 35 10.96 10.00 18.38
C GLU A 35 11.05 9.76 16.86
N ASN A 36 11.25 8.51 16.45
CA ASN A 36 11.42 8.12 15.05
C ASN A 36 10.21 7.36 14.48
N SER A 37 9.02 7.54 15.07
CA SER A 37 7.79 6.87 14.63
C SER A 37 7.30 7.33 13.25
N PHE A 38 7.62 8.56 12.84
CA PHE A 38 7.18 9.09 11.54
C PHE A 38 8.32 9.87 10.88
N VAL A 39 9.15 9.15 10.11
CA VAL A 39 10.36 9.69 9.47
C VAL A 39 10.45 9.28 8.02
N ASP A 40 11.20 10.03 7.23
CA ASP A 40 11.58 9.63 5.88
C ASP A 40 12.94 8.91 5.86
N GLY A 41 13.22 8.22 4.75
CA GLY A 41 14.48 7.53 4.57
C GLY A 41 15.68 8.47 4.47
N PRO A 42 16.90 7.94 4.56
CA PRO A 42 18.14 8.71 4.60
C PRO A 42 18.34 9.51 3.32
N PHE A 43 19.08 10.62 3.41
CA PHE A 43 19.54 11.30 2.20
C PHE A 43 20.45 10.39 1.36
N GLY A 44 20.40 10.52 0.04
CA GLY A 44 21.16 9.67 -0.87
C GLY A 44 22.70 9.69 -0.64
N SER A 45 23.23 10.74 0.03
CA SER A 45 24.63 10.79 0.47
C SER A 45 24.92 9.84 1.64
N ASN A 46 23.93 9.46 2.44
CA ASN A 46 24.08 8.62 3.61
C ASN A 46 23.92 7.13 3.33
N LEU A 47 23.37 6.80 2.17
CA LEU A 47 23.20 5.43 1.70
C LEU A 47 23.42 5.39 0.18
N LYS A 48 24.59 4.91 -0.22
CA LYS A 48 25.00 4.82 -1.64
C LYS A 48 24.79 3.41 -2.17
N SER A 49 24.60 3.30 -3.48
CA SER A 49 24.42 2.00 -4.14
C SER A 49 25.62 1.06 -4.04
N GLU A 50 26.83 1.61 -3.82
CA GLU A 50 28.05 0.82 -3.61
C GLU A 50 28.05 0.10 -2.25
N GLU A 51 27.20 0.53 -1.30
CA GLU A 51 27.04 -0.08 0.03
C GLU A 51 26.02 -1.23 0.02
N TYR A 52 25.35 -1.47 -1.13
CA TYR A 52 24.39 -2.55 -1.28
C TYR A 52 25.09 -3.90 -1.38
N GLN A 53 24.52 -4.90 -0.73
CA GLN A 53 25.00 -6.25 -0.64
C GLN A 53 23.93 -7.25 -1.09
N ASP A 54 24.31 -8.51 -1.25
CA ASP A 54 23.38 -9.60 -1.59
C ASP A 54 22.77 -10.25 -0.33
N ASP A 55 23.27 -9.92 0.85
CA ASP A 55 22.83 -10.45 2.14
C ASP A 55 23.00 -9.39 3.24
N GLY A 56 22.29 -9.55 4.40
CA GLY A 56 22.34 -8.65 5.55
C GLY A 56 20.97 -8.10 5.92
N ILE A 57 20.90 -6.81 6.25
CA ILE A 57 19.65 -6.12 6.60
C ILE A 57 18.97 -5.63 5.32
N PRO A 58 17.73 -6.08 5.04
CA PRO A 58 17.03 -5.74 3.81
C PRO A 58 16.60 -4.27 3.77
N LEU A 59 16.67 -3.70 2.56
CA LEU A 59 16.20 -2.37 2.25
C LEU A 59 14.77 -2.41 1.70
N ILE A 60 13.95 -1.45 2.11
CA ILE A 60 12.66 -1.20 1.46
C ILE A 60 12.81 -0.04 0.48
N GLN A 61 12.62 -0.34 -0.79
CA GLN A 61 12.66 0.60 -1.90
C GLN A 61 11.25 0.80 -2.49
N LEU A 62 11.07 1.80 -3.35
CA LEU A 62 9.76 2.09 -3.98
C LEU A 62 9.13 0.89 -4.71
N ASN A 63 9.95 0.04 -5.32
CA ASN A 63 9.48 -1.17 -6.02
C ASN A 63 9.02 -2.29 -5.08
N ASN A 64 9.31 -2.17 -3.80
CA ASN A 64 8.83 -3.09 -2.76
C ASN A 64 7.48 -2.67 -2.16
N ILE A 65 6.95 -1.49 -2.51
CA ILE A 65 5.71 -0.97 -1.96
C ILE A 65 4.62 -1.03 -3.03
N ALA A 66 3.66 -1.93 -2.87
CA ALA A 66 2.43 -1.96 -3.65
C ALA A 66 1.27 -1.35 -2.84
N ASN A 67 0.06 -1.39 -3.39
CA ASN A 67 -1.13 -0.95 -2.67
C ASN A 67 -1.52 -2.01 -1.64
N GLY A 68 -1.18 -1.77 -0.38
CA GLY A 68 -1.50 -2.66 0.73
C GLY A 68 -0.50 -3.80 0.94
N GLU A 69 0.48 -4.00 0.05
CA GLU A 69 1.40 -5.14 0.12
C GLU A 69 2.86 -4.69 0.09
N HIS A 70 3.67 -5.20 1.02
CA HIS A 70 5.13 -5.11 1.00
C HIS A 70 5.70 -6.32 0.23
N ILE A 71 6.21 -6.08 -0.97
CA ILE A 71 6.70 -7.12 -1.89
C ILE A 71 8.18 -7.41 -1.63
N ILE A 72 8.50 -8.61 -1.16
CA ILE A 72 9.87 -9.10 -0.97
C ILE A 72 10.37 -9.69 -2.29
N ARG A 73 10.77 -8.84 -3.21
CA ARG A 73 11.35 -9.24 -4.49
C ARG A 73 12.41 -8.25 -4.97
N ASN A 74 13.53 -8.76 -5.44
CA ASN A 74 14.68 -7.94 -5.85
C ASN A 74 15.16 -7.01 -4.73
N THR A 75 15.02 -7.47 -3.48
CA THR A 75 15.43 -6.75 -2.29
C THR A 75 16.94 -6.58 -2.28
N LYS A 76 17.41 -5.39 -1.94
CA LYS A 76 18.82 -5.08 -1.67
C LYS A 76 19.05 -5.11 -0.18
N PHE A 77 20.28 -5.35 0.21
CA PHE A 77 20.67 -5.47 1.62
C PHE A 77 21.81 -4.51 1.92
N ILE A 78 22.05 -4.26 3.19
CA ILE A 78 23.20 -3.54 3.72
C ILE A 78 23.78 -4.31 4.90
N SER A 79 25.00 -3.98 5.30
CA SER A 79 25.59 -4.56 6.50
C SER A 79 24.85 -4.15 7.77
N GLU A 80 24.96 -4.97 8.83
CA GLU A 80 24.42 -4.62 10.16
C GLU A 80 25.00 -3.31 10.68
N GLU A 81 26.31 -3.10 10.51
CA GLU A 81 27.00 -1.88 10.91
C GLU A 81 26.37 -0.64 10.22
N LYS A 82 26.09 -0.75 8.91
CA LYS A 82 25.43 0.32 8.16
C LYS A 82 24.00 0.56 8.62
N ALA A 83 23.27 -0.50 8.95
CA ALA A 83 21.92 -0.39 9.49
C ALA A 83 21.90 0.26 10.88
N GLU A 84 22.96 0.08 11.70
CA GLU A 84 23.11 0.77 12.98
C GLU A 84 23.37 2.27 12.78
N GLU A 85 24.24 2.65 11.84
CA GLU A 85 24.44 4.06 11.46
C GLU A 85 23.13 4.73 11.00
N LEU A 86 22.26 3.96 10.36
CA LEU A 86 20.96 4.41 9.84
C LEU A 86 19.80 4.09 10.79
N SER A 87 20.04 3.85 12.07
CA SER A 87 19.05 3.40 13.07
C SER A 87 17.75 4.20 13.09
N ARG A 88 17.81 5.51 12.84
CA ARG A 88 16.65 6.37 12.70
C ARG A 88 15.68 5.91 11.60
N HIS A 89 16.19 5.25 10.58
CA HIS A 89 15.46 4.82 9.37
C HIS A 89 15.11 3.33 9.40
N ASN A 90 15.36 2.67 10.53
CA ASN A 90 14.93 1.29 10.75
C ASN A 90 13.40 1.23 10.81
N ILE A 91 12.86 0.19 10.22
CA ILE A 91 11.43 -0.09 10.18
C ILE A 91 11.22 -1.58 10.48
N GLU A 92 10.18 -1.91 11.23
CA GLU A 92 9.93 -3.26 11.72
C GLU A 92 8.58 -3.78 11.21
N SER A 93 8.34 -5.06 11.41
CA SER A 93 7.02 -5.65 11.13
C SER A 93 5.94 -5.01 11.98
N GLY A 94 4.82 -4.65 11.35
CA GLY A 94 3.74 -3.90 11.99
C GLY A 94 3.80 -2.39 11.77
N ASP A 95 4.96 -1.86 11.38
CA ASP A 95 5.06 -0.50 10.87
C ASP A 95 4.42 -0.40 9.48
N ILE A 96 4.16 0.82 9.05
CA ILE A 96 3.67 1.14 7.70
C ILE A 96 4.77 1.85 6.91
N VAL A 97 5.08 1.32 5.73
CA VAL A 97 5.94 2.00 4.77
C VAL A 97 5.11 2.71 3.72
N ILE A 98 5.48 3.95 3.40
CA ILE A 98 4.75 4.81 2.46
C ILE A 98 5.72 5.30 1.37
N ALA A 99 5.32 5.20 0.10
CA ALA A 99 6.08 5.67 -1.04
C ALA A 99 5.96 7.19 -1.20
N LYS A 100 7.08 7.93 -1.13
CA LYS A 100 7.10 9.39 -1.34
C LYS A 100 6.91 9.77 -2.79
N MET A 101 7.35 8.90 -3.72
CA MET A 101 7.30 9.14 -5.16
C MET A 101 6.83 7.87 -5.84
N ALA A 102 5.66 7.93 -6.44
CA ALA A 102 5.06 6.78 -7.14
C ALA A 102 3.93 7.26 -8.05
N ASP A 103 3.37 6.33 -8.79
CA ASP A 103 2.08 6.46 -9.46
C ASP A 103 1.23 5.24 -9.05
N PRO A 104 0.22 5.47 -8.19
CA PRO A 104 -0.10 6.70 -7.47
C PRO A 104 0.89 7.03 -6.34
N VAL A 105 1.03 8.33 -6.02
CA VAL A 105 1.81 8.81 -4.87
C VAL A 105 1.16 8.36 -3.54
N ALA A 106 1.97 8.25 -2.48
CA ALA A 106 1.54 7.82 -1.14
C ALA A 106 1.00 6.38 -1.07
N ARG A 107 1.40 5.47 -1.98
CA ARG A 107 1.12 4.05 -1.77
C ARG A 107 1.72 3.59 -0.44
N ALA A 108 0.95 2.80 0.31
CA ALA A 108 1.34 2.32 1.63
C ALA A 108 1.15 0.81 1.75
N ALA A 109 1.97 0.20 2.59
CA ALA A 109 1.87 -1.22 2.92
C ALA A 109 2.32 -1.45 4.37
N GLU A 110 1.74 -2.44 5.04
CA GLU A 110 2.30 -2.98 6.27
C GLU A 110 3.61 -3.71 5.97
N VAL A 111 4.60 -3.52 6.83
CA VAL A 111 5.91 -4.15 6.67
C VAL A 111 5.83 -5.65 6.94
N SER A 112 6.35 -6.44 6.00
CA SER A 112 6.35 -7.91 6.05
C SER A 112 7.07 -8.45 7.30
N LYS A 113 6.58 -9.61 7.78
CA LYS A 113 7.16 -10.38 8.90
C LYS A 113 8.33 -11.29 8.49
N GLU A 114 8.76 -11.25 7.23
CA GLU A 114 9.82 -12.13 6.72
C GLU A 114 11.17 -11.86 7.36
N TYR A 115 11.46 -10.58 7.64
CA TYR A 115 12.63 -10.17 8.41
C TYR A 115 12.19 -9.38 9.64
N SER A 116 12.97 -9.45 10.71
CA SER A 116 12.68 -8.73 11.96
C SER A 116 12.88 -7.21 11.85
N LYS A 117 13.77 -6.80 10.95
CA LYS A 117 14.15 -5.40 10.74
C LYS A 117 14.48 -5.14 9.28
N TYR A 118 14.14 -3.94 8.84
CA TYR A 118 14.47 -3.40 7.53
C TYR A 118 15.00 -1.98 7.67
N VAL A 119 15.56 -1.42 6.60
CA VAL A 119 15.89 0.00 6.50
C VAL A 119 15.19 0.59 5.28
N ILE A 120 14.50 1.72 5.45
CA ILE A 120 13.87 2.43 4.33
C ILE A 120 14.88 3.28 3.58
N VAL A 121 14.70 3.40 2.25
CA VAL A 121 15.53 4.30 1.42
C VAL A 121 14.90 5.70 1.29
N ALA A 122 15.64 6.63 0.70
CA ALA A 122 15.32 8.07 0.60
C ALA A 122 13.88 8.41 0.12
N ASP A 123 13.32 7.59 -0.76
CA ASP A 123 11.99 7.83 -1.34
C ASP A 123 10.85 7.10 -0.60
N CYS A 124 11.14 6.58 0.58
CA CYS A 124 10.18 5.95 1.47
C CYS A 124 9.99 6.77 2.75
N ILE A 125 8.86 6.57 3.39
CA ILE A 125 8.51 7.10 4.70
C ILE A 125 8.14 5.91 5.59
N LYS A 126 8.63 5.90 6.82
CA LYS A 126 8.18 5.05 7.91
C LYS A 126 7.05 5.75 8.65
N LEU A 127 6.02 5.02 9.01
CA LEU A 127 5.02 5.36 10.01
C LEU A 127 4.87 4.16 10.94
N ASP A 128 5.26 4.33 12.19
CA ASP A 128 4.97 3.44 13.30
C ASP A 128 3.69 3.95 13.97
N PRO A 129 2.54 3.25 13.83
CA PRO A 129 1.26 3.73 14.34
C PRO A 129 1.06 3.39 15.82
N ASP A 130 0.39 4.27 16.56
CA ASP A 130 -0.09 3.96 17.91
C ASP A 130 -1.26 2.96 17.83
N THR A 131 -0.98 1.70 18.11
CA THR A 131 -1.96 0.61 18.06
C THR A 131 -3.05 0.68 19.13
N ASN A 132 -2.93 1.59 20.12
CA ASN A 132 -4.00 1.84 21.08
C ASN A 132 -5.16 2.62 20.46
N ILE A 133 -4.91 3.36 19.39
CA ILE A 133 -5.91 4.21 18.73
C ILE A 133 -6.17 3.81 17.28
N CYS A 134 -5.27 3.04 16.65
CA CYS A 134 -5.37 2.72 15.24
C CYS A 134 -5.09 1.23 14.95
N ASN A 135 -5.97 0.62 14.16
CA ASN A 135 -5.74 -0.68 13.56
C ASN A 135 -4.86 -0.52 12.31
N ILE A 136 -3.78 -1.30 12.21
CA ILE A 136 -2.77 -1.18 11.13
C ILE A 136 -3.38 -1.43 9.76
N GLN A 137 -4.15 -2.51 9.62
CA GLN A 137 -4.77 -2.87 8.34
C GLN A 137 -5.80 -1.84 7.88
N TYR A 138 -6.63 -1.33 8.81
CA TYR A 138 -7.52 -0.20 8.54
C TYR A 138 -6.75 1.02 8.03
N LEU A 139 -5.62 1.34 8.66
CA LEU A 139 -4.80 2.50 8.27
C LEU A 139 -4.17 2.30 6.90
N VAL A 140 -3.71 1.10 6.57
CA VAL A 140 -3.21 0.75 5.23
C VAL A 140 -4.29 0.95 4.17
N TYR A 141 -5.52 0.45 4.40
CA TYR A 141 -6.65 0.70 3.50
C TYR A 141 -6.96 2.19 3.38
N THR A 142 -6.98 2.91 4.49
CA THR A 142 -7.26 4.35 4.54
C THR A 142 -6.24 5.15 3.75
N ILE A 143 -4.92 4.89 3.94
CA ILE A 143 -3.87 5.61 3.21
C ILE A 143 -3.94 5.32 1.71
N ASN A 144 -4.29 4.10 1.31
CA ASN A 144 -4.47 3.73 -0.09
C ASN A 144 -5.82 4.15 -0.69
N SER A 145 -6.73 4.72 0.10
CA SER A 145 -8.05 5.16 -0.36
C SER A 145 -7.98 6.34 -1.33
N PRO A 146 -8.98 6.49 -2.22
CA PRO A 146 -9.08 7.67 -3.07
C PRO A 146 -9.07 8.99 -2.29
N TYR A 147 -9.61 9.01 -1.08
CA TYR A 147 -9.64 10.19 -0.21
C TYR A 147 -8.25 10.70 0.17
N VAL A 148 -7.38 9.81 0.62
CA VAL A 148 -6.00 10.17 1.00
C VAL A 148 -5.17 10.47 -0.23
N ARG A 149 -5.35 9.71 -1.32
CA ARG A 149 -4.66 9.97 -2.60
C ARG A 149 -4.98 11.34 -3.17
N TYR A 150 -6.24 11.73 -3.19
CA TYR A 150 -6.65 13.06 -3.64
C TYR A 150 -5.92 14.17 -2.87
N GLN A 151 -5.84 14.07 -1.55
CA GLN A 151 -5.09 15.02 -0.73
C GLN A 151 -3.59 14.98 -1.02
N ALA A 152 -3.02 13.78 -1.14
CA ALA A 152 -1.59 13.62 -1.42
C ALA A 152 -1.19 14.21 -2.76
N GLU A 153 -1.98 13.98 -3.81
CA GLU A 153 -1.78 14.53 -5.15
C GLU A 153 -1.92 16.05 -5.16
N ALA A 154 -2.93 16.60 -4.47
CA ALA A 154 -3.15 18.06 -4.39
C ALA A 154 -1.98 18.81 -3.75
N VAL A 155 -1.25 18.18 -2.83
CA VAL A 155 -0.10 18.79 -2.16
C VAL A 155 1.25 18.33 -2.71
N ALA A 156 1.28 17.30 -3.55
CA ALA A 156 2.51 16.80 -4.17
C ALA A 156 3.13 17.85 -5.11
N SER A 157 4.39 17.67 -5.43
CA SER A 157 5.13 18.50 -6.36
C SER A 157 5.87 17.64 -7.38
N GLY A 158 6.17 18.20 -8.54
CA GLY A 158 6.85 17.52 -9.64
C GLY A 158 6.03 17.52 -10.92
N SER A 159 6.69 17.67 -12.06
CA SER A 159 6.05 17.71 -13.38
C SER A 159 5.98 16.35 -14.06
N THR A 160 6.96 15.48 -13.81
CA THR A 160 7.06 14.16 -14.44
C THR A 160 6.61 13.03 -13.51
N ARG A 161 6.94 13.16 -12.22
CA ARG A 161 6.51 12.24 -11.17
C ARG A 161 6.14 13.04 -9.94
N LEU A 162 4.95 12.80 -9.43
CA LEU A 162 4.49 13.44 -8.20
C LEU A 162 5.31 12.93 -7.01
N ARG A 163 5.72 13.85 -6.14
CA ARG A 163 6.45 13.56 -4.92
C ARG A 163 5.84 14.33 -3.75
N ILE A 164 5.56 13.62 -2.68
CA ILE A 164 5.13 14.19 -1.41
C ILE A 164 6.31 14.18 -0.43
N ASN A 165 6.53 15.26 0.31
CA ASN A 165 7.52 15.27 1.38
C ASN A 165 6.88 14.86 2.70
N LEU A 166 7.74 14.50 3.69
CA LEU A 166 7.31 14.05 5.01
C LEU A 166 6.38 15.05 5.71
N GLY A 167 6.72 16.36 5.65
CA GLY A 167 5.92 17.39 6.31
C GLY A 167 4.51 17.50 5.76
N LYS A 168 4.34 17.36 4.45
CA LYS A 168 3.03 17.31 3.79
C LYS A 168 2.29 16.02 4.13
N MET A 169 2.99 14.87 4.09
CA MET A 169 2.38 13.58 4.44
C MET A 169 1.86 13.55 5.88
N LYS A 170 2.61 14.10 6.83
CA LYS A 170 2.22 14.24 8.24
C LYS A 170 0.91 15.01 8.45
N ASN A 171 0.56 15.90 7.53
CA ASN A 171 -0.63 16.75 7.61
C ASN A 171 -1.79 16.29 6.70
N ILE A 172 -1.69 15.15 6.05
CA ILE A 172 -2.81 14.49 5.38
C ILE A 172 -3.84 14.06 6.43
N PHE A 173 -5.10 14.36 6.19
CA PHE A 173 -6.19 13.99 7.08
C PHE A 173 -6.74 12.61 6.76
N VAL A 174 -7.05 11.87 7.81
CA VAL A 174 -7.80 10.61 7.73
C VAL A 174 -9.01 10.66 8.64
N TYR A 175 -10.02 9.85 8.35
CA TYR A 175 -11.12 9.60 9.26
C TYR A 175 -10.75 8.42 10.15
N LEU A 176 -11.02 8.55 11.44
CA LEU A 176 -10.67 7.56 12.45
C LEU A 176 -11.93 7.18 13.25
N PRO A 177 -12.55 6.04 12.91
CA PRO A 177 -13.59 5.41 13.72
C PRO A 177 -13.07 4.96 15.10
N PRO A 178 -13.93 4.54 16.02
CA PRO A 178 -13.52 3.78 17.19
C PRO A 178 -12.73 2.52 16.81
N LEU A 179 -11.77 2.10 17.63
CA LEU A 179 -10.81 1.04 17.29
C LEU A 179 -11.48 -0.29 16.92
N GLU A 180 -12.55 -0.68 17.59
CA GLU A 180 -13.29 -1.91 17.27
C GLU A 180 -13.95 -1.82 15.88
N GLU A 181 -14.53 -0.67 15.54
CA GLU A 181 -15.09 -0.45 14.21
C GLU A 181 -14.03 -0.45 13.10
N GLN A 182 -12.83 0.09 13.39
CA GLN A 182 -11.70 -0.01 12.46
C GLN A 182 -11.35 -1.48 12.15
N LYS A 183 -11.35 -2.35 13.16
CA LYS A 183 -11.11 -3.79 12.99
C LYS A 183 -12.19 -4.44 12.13
N GLU A 184 -13.46 -4.17 12.44
CA GLU A 184 -14.59 -4.70 11.66
C GLU A 184 -14.54 -4.26 10.19
N ILE A 185 -14.19 -2.98 9.94
CA ILE A 185 -14.01 -2.46 8.58
C ILE A 185 -12.84 -3.16 7.88
N ALA A 186 -11.71 -3.33 8.56
CA ALA A 186 -10.54 -4.00 8.00
C ALA A 186 -10.85 -5.45 7.66
N ASP A 187 -11.45 -6.21 8.57
CA ASP A 187 -11.84 -7.61 8.37
C ASP A 187 -12.83 -7.77 7.20
N TYR A 188 -13.80 -6.87 7.10
CA TYR A 188 -14.74 -6.85 5.99
C TYR A 188 -14.03 -6.59 4.63
N LEU A 189 -13.13 -5.61 4.61
CA LEU A 189 -12.37 -5.28 3.40
C LEU A 189 -11.44 -6.42 3.00
N ASP A 190 -10.78 -7.09 3.95
CA ASP A 190 -9.94 -8.26 3.71
C ASP A 190 -10.76 -9.40 3.09
N GLN A 191 -11.94 -9.67 3.60
CA GLN A 191 -12.82 -10.72 3.05
C GLN A 191 -13.28 -10.39 1.64
N GLU A 192 -13.77 -9.18 1.39
CA GLU A 192 -14.30 -8.79 0.09
C GLU A 192 -13.19 -8.62 -0.98
N THR A 193 -12.03 -8.05 -0.61
CA THR A 193 -10.90 -7.95 -1.54
C THR A 193 -10.37 -9.32 -1.92
N ASN A 194 -10.17 -10.24 -0.95
CA ASN A 194 -9.79 -11.62 -1.23
C ASN A 194 -10.80 -12.34 -2.12
N ARG A 195 -12.10 -12.11 -1.90
CA ARG A 195 -13.15 -12.67 -2.76
C ARG A 195 -13.06 -12.14 -4.20
N ILE A 196 -12.82 -10.83 -4.35
CA ILE A 196 -12.67 -10.19 -5.65
C ILE A 196 -11.42 -10.72 -6.37
N ASP A 197 -10.29 -10.84 -5.67
CA ASP A 197 -9.03 -11.34 -6.23
C ASP A 197 -9.16 -12.79 -6.71
N ASN A 198 -9.84 -13.65 -5.93
CA ASN A 198 -10.16 -15.00 -6.34
C ASN A 198 -11.05 -15.05 -7.61
N LEU A 199 -12.00 -14.13 -7.75
CA LEU A 199 -12.82 -14.04 -8.96
C LEU A 199 -12.00 -13.56 -10.16
N ILE A 200 -11.10 -12.62 -9.96
CA ILE A 200 -10.16 -12.13 -10.98
C ILE A 200 -9.29 -13.28 -11.49
N GLU A 201 -8.70 -14.08 -10.60
CA GLU A 201 -7.85 -15.20 -11.00
C GLU A 201 -8.64 -16.27 -11.78
N LYS A 202 -9.83 -16.66 -11.31
CA LYS A 202 -10.70 -17.58 -12.05
C LYS A 202 -11.08 -17.05 -13.43
N THR A 203 -11.35 -15.75 -13.53
CA THR A 203 -11.69 -15.11 -14.81
C THR A 203 -10.49 -15.12 -15.77
N LYS A 204 -9.27 -14.86 -15.27
CA LYS A 204 -8.03 -14.95 -16.06
C LYS A 204 -7.83 -16.38 -16.61
N GLU A 205 -8.04 -17.39 -15.77
CA GLU A 205 -7.97 -18.79 -16.18
C GLU A 205 -8.99 -19.13 -17.27
N GLN A 206 -10.24 -18.69 -17.11
CA GLN A 206 -11.29 -18.87 -18.12
C GLN A 206 -10.92 -18.21 -19.45
N ILE A 207 -10.37 -16.99 -19.41
CA ILE A 207 -9.90 -16.28 -20.61
C ILE A 207 -8.75 -17.05 -21.29
N ALA A 208 -7.81 -17.61 -20.53
CA ALA A 208 -6.72 -18.43 -21.07
C ALA A 208 -7.26 -19.68 -21.78
N ASN A 209 -8.17 -20.43 -21.13
CA ASN A 209 -8.81 -21.62 -21.67
C ASN A 209 -9.61 -21.32 -22.96
N LEU A 210 -10.34 -20.20 -22.99
CA LEU A 210 -11.08 -19.78 -24.19
C LEU A 210 -10.15 -19.41 -25.34
N LYS A 211 -8.98 -18.80 -25.05
CA LYS A 211 -7.96 -18.52 -26.07
C LYS A 211 -7.38 -19.81 -26.65
N GLU A 212 -7.06 -20.78 -25.80
CA GLU A 212 -6.58 -22.10 -26.22
C GLU A 212 -7.63 -22.84 -27.07
N TYR A 213 -8.87 -22.87 -26.60
CA TYR A 213 -9.98 -23.47 -27.35
C TYR A 213 -10.15 -22.80 -28.72
N LYS A 214 -10.11 -21.48 -28.81
CA LYS A 214 -10.16 -20.75 -30.09
C LYS A 214 -9.03 -21.18 -31.04
N GLN A 215 -7.81 -21.31 -30.53
CA GLN A 215 -6.68 -21.77 -31.38
C GLN A 215 -6.85 -23.20 -31.84
N ALA A 216 -7.29 -24.10 -30.97
CA ALA A 216 -7.58 -25.48 -31.29
C ALA A 216 -8.71 -25.60 -32.35
N LEU A 217 -9.78 -24.82 -32.21
CA LEU A 217 -10.88 -24.78 -33.15
C LEU A 217 -10.43 -24.32 -34.54
N ILE A 218 -9.66 -23.24 -34.61
CA ILE A 218 -9.09 -22.74 -35.86
C ILE A 218 -8.21 -23.80 -36.50
N SER A 219 -7.27 -24.39 -35.75
CA SER A 219 -6.40 -25.46 -36.23
C SER A 219 -7.17 -26.65 -36.79
N ASN A 220 -8.17 -27.12 -36.07
CA ASN A 220 -8.97 -28.26 -36.46
C ASN A 220 -9.82 -27.97 -37.72
N ALA A 221 -10.37 -26.74 -37.81
CA ALA A 221 -11.15 -26.33 -38.98
C ALA A 221 -10.29 -26.24 -40.25
N VAL A 222 -9.14 -25.56 -40.19
CA VAL A 222 -8.27 -25.34 -41.36
C VAL A 222 -7.49 -26.61 -41.80
N THR A 223 -7.37 -27.57 -40.88
CA THR A 223 -6.73 -28.88 -41.20
C THR A 223 -7.74 -29.96 -41.56
N GLY A 224 -9.03 -29.64 -41.69
CA GLY A 224 -10.08 -30.57 -42.09
C GLY A 224 -10.47 -31.60 -41.02
N LYS A 225 -10.06 -31.41 -39.77
CA LYS A 225 -10.44 -32.31 -38.66
C LYS A 225 -11.86 -32.07 -38.18
N ILE A 226 -12.46 -30.95 -38.53
CA ILE A 226 -13.88 -30.65 -38.28
C ILE A 226 -14.56 -30.49 -39.62
N LYS A 227 -15.65 -31.24 -39.84
CA LYS A 227 -16.51 -31.09 -41.02
C LYS A 227 -17.43 -29.88 -40.81
N ILE A 228 -17.25 -28.85 -41.68
CA ILE A 228 -17.99 -27.58 -41.56
C ILE A 228 -19.13 -27.49 -42.57
N ILE A 229 -19.11 -28.34 -43.61
CA ILE A 229 -20.13 -28.36 -44.67
C ILE A 229 -20.79 -29.74 -44.67
N ASP A 230 -22.11 -29.77 -44.49
CA ASP A 230 -22.90 -30.97 -44.79
C ASP A 230 -23.14 -31.02 -46.29
N ASN A 231 -22.73 -32.15 -46.90
CA ASN A 231 -23.06 -32.44 -48.32
C ASN A 231 -24.51 -32.87 -48.43
#